data_528b550d40747702d3aee1a97e1f098c
#
_entry.id   528b550d40747702d3aee1a97e1f098c
#
_cell.length_a   1.000
_cell.length_b   1.000
_cell.length_c   1.000
_cell.angle_alpha   90.00
_cell.angle_beta   90.00
_cell.angle_gamma   90.00
#
_symmetry.space_group_name_H-M   'P 1'
#
loop_
_entity.id
_entity.type
_entity.pdbx_description
1 polymer ?
#
loop_
_entity_poly.entity_id
_entity_poly.type
_entity_poly.pdbx_seq_one_letter_code
_entity_poly.pdbx_strand_id
1 'polypeptide(L)'
;MSKVLAAGGVVWRGGEMRPALEGAPTQTPYDFLVVHRPKYDDWSLPKGKLEPGELLPACAVREIAEETGVQVCLGPQLGLTTYPVEGVEKQVTYWLAQVRHSAAILARPYVEPASPHEINEIRWVNQAQAQELLTQEYDRNLVAHAEQCLSQGWGDSTPVVLVRHGKAKNRLKWKTDDSLRPLKKRGKHQAAALASTLSAFGISRLFCSPWKRCEQTVRPYLKASGIRCEYPDVLSEDGFASNPYAGLEMLRAQLKGALTEGPTALCSHAPVLIPLIRALGNDFLEETLVPLETGESLIVHVISDAEGSPKLIAAERAGAEPPAGYVSD
;
A
#
# COMPACT_ATOMS: atom_id res chain seq x y z
N MET A 1 -12.75 -4.44 23.66
CA MET A 1 -13.66 -5.11 22.72
C MET A 1 -12.82 -5.74 21.64
N SER A 2 -13.13 -6.96 21.24
CA SER A 2 -12.45 -7.61 20.11
C SER A 2 -12.84 -6.87 18.81
N LYS A 3 -11.85 -6.65 17.92
CA LYS A 3 -12.07 -6.02 16.63
C LYS A 3 -11.80 -7.03 15.53
N VAL A 4 -12.64 -7.06 14.50
CA VAL A 4 -12.36 -7.75 13.25
C VAL A 4 -11.78 -6.75 12.27
N LEU A 5 -10.54 -6.96 11.83
CA LEU A 5 -9.91 -6.15 10.83
C LEU A 5 -10.18 -6.73 9.44
N ALA A 6 -10.38 -5.84 8.50
CA ALA A 6 -10.60 -6.17 7.10
C ALA A 6 -9.97 -5.11 6.21
N ALA A 7 -9.77 -5.44 4.95
CA ALA A 7 -9.25 -4.54 3.96
C ALA A 7 -9.91 -4.76 2.60
N GLY A 8 -9.96 -3.72 1.79
CA GLY A 8 -10.50 -3.78 0.45
C GLY A 8 -10.09 -2.58 -0.39
N GLY A 9 -10.73 -2.39 -1.52
CA GLY A 9 -10.40 -1.26 -2.39
C GLY A 9 -11.57 -0.76 -3.20
N VAL A 10 -11.50 0.53 -3.54
CA VAL A 10 -12.27 1.11 -4.62
C VAL A 10 -11.48 0.88 -5.90
N VAL A 11 -11.79 -0.23 -6.58
CA VAL A 11 -11.10 -0.63 -7.81
C VAL A 11 -11.66 0.18 -8.95
N TRP A 12 -10.78 0.83 -9.71
CA TRP A 12 -11.16 1.71 -10.80
C TRP A 12 -10.37 1.45 -12.09
N ARG A 13 -10.95 1.88 -13.20
CA ARG A 13 -10.31 1.97 -14.51
C ARG A 13 -10.79 3.21 -15.23
N GLY A 14 -10.09 3.63 -16.30
CA GLY A 14 -10.64 4.62 -17.24
C GLY A 14 -11.96 4.11 -17.79
N GLY A 15 -12.99 4.94 -17.72
CA GLY A 15 -14.31 4.61 -18.26
C GLY A 15 -14.29 4.55 -19.79
N GLU A 16 -15.15 3.72 -20.38
CA GLU A 16 -15.40 3.78 -21.81
C GLU A 16 -16.05 5.12 -22.17
N MET A 17 -15.52 5.82 -23.17
CA MET A 17 -16.16 7.00 -23.72
C MET A 17 -17.50 6.59 -24.35
N ARG A 18 -18.57 6.70 -23.60
CA ARG A 18 -19.92 6.53 -24.11
C ARG A 18 -20.38 7.86 -24.75
N PRO A 19 -20.99 7.85 -25.94
CA PRO A 19 -21.54 9.07 -26.51
C PRO A 19 -22.54 9.66 -25.52
N ALA A 20 -22.32 10.94 -25.15
CA ALA A 20 -23.24 11.67 -24.30
C ALA A 20 -24.59 11.76 -25.00
N LEU A 21 -25.64 11.26 -24.38
CA LEU A 21 -27.01 11.61 -24.82
C LEU A 21 -27.21 13.09 -24.49
N GLU A 22 -27.79 13.86 -25.44
CA GLU A 22 -28.09 15.28 -25.22
C GLU A 22 -28.90 15.44 -23.93
N GLY A 23 -28.39 16.24 -22.98
CA GLY A 23 -29.01 16.50 -21.68
C GLY A 23 -28.60 15.55 -20.54
N ALA A 24 -27.73 14.54 -20.78
CA ALA A 24 -27.17 13.73 -19.70
C ALA A 24 -26.08 14.51 -18.94
N PRO A 25 -25.97 14.34 -17.60
CA PRO A 25 -24.84 14.87 -16.85
C PRO A 25 -23.54 14.35 -17.46
N THR A 26 -22.50 15.18 -17.49
CA THR A 26 -21.15 14.85 -17.96
C THR A 26 -20.73 13.50 -17.36
N GLN A 27 -20.56 12.49 -18.23
CA GLN A 27 -20.13 11.17 -17.78
C GLN A 27 -18.75 11.28 -17.16
N THR A 28 -18.61 10.76 -15.95
CA THR A 28 -17.33 10.65 -15.28
C THR A 28 -16.44 9.69 -16.06
N PRO A 29 -15.15 10.03 -16.25
CA PRO A 29 -14.25 9.21 -17.06
C PRO A 29 -13.81 7.93 -16.36
N TYR A 30 -14.47 7.50 -15.29
CA TYR A 30 -14.07 6.38 -14.46
C TYR A 30 -15.19 5.36 -14.27
N ASP A 31 -14.84 4.08 -14.35
CA ASP A 31 -15.67 2.96 -13.90
C ASP A 31 -15.09 2.36 -12.63
N PHE A 32 -15.97 1.92 -11.72
CA PHE A 32 -15.67 1.30 -10.45
C PHE A 32 -16.18 -0.15 -10.42
N LEU A 33 -15.40 -1.05 -9.85
CA LEU A 33 -15.75 -2.47 -9.73
C LEU A 33 -16.53 -2.70 -8.44
N VAL A 34 -17.71 -3.32 -8.59
CA VAL A 34 -18.58 -3.68 -7.48
C VAL A 34 -18.94 -5.16 -7.56
N VAL A 35 -19.22 -5.76 -6.40
CA VAL A 35 -19.51 -7.19 -6.26
C VAL A 35 -20.90 -7.41 -5.66
N HIS A 36 -21.60 -8.46 -6.12
CA HIS A 36 -22.86 -8.90 -5.54
C HIS A 36 -22.65 -10.12 -4.65
N ARG A 37 -23.17 -10.04 -3.41
CA ARG A 37 -23.06 -11.08 -2.39
C ARG A 37 -24.41 -11.75 -2.17
N PRO A 38 -24.67 -12.92 -2.76
CA PRO A 38 -25.99 -13.56 -2.74
C PRO A 38 -26.48 -13.91 -1.32
N LYS A 39 -25.55 -14.21 -0.40
CA LYS A 39 -25.89 -14.49 1.00
C LYS A 39 -26.62 -13.34 1.70
N TYR A 40 -26.30 -12.10 1.32
CA TYR A 40 -26.85 -10.88 1.90
C TYR A 40 -27.80 -10.15 0.94
N ASP A 41 -27.88 -10.62 -0.31
CA ASP A 41 -28.58 -9.97 -1.42
C ASP A 41 -28.22 -8.48 -1.52
N ASP A 42 -26.91 -8.20 -1.49
CA ASP A 42 -26.38 -6.83 -1.48
C ASP A 42 -25.24 -6.63 -2.47
N TRP A 43 -25.08 -5.37 -2.89
CA TRP A 43 -23.94 -4.89 -3.69
C TRP A 43 -22.97 -4.13 -2.79
N SER A 44 -21.68 -4.42 -2.89
CA SER A 44 -20.65 -3.81 -2.09
C SER A 44 -19.34 -3.61 -2.85
N LEU A 45 -18.41 -2.87 -2.25
CA LEU A 45 -17.02 -2.82 -2.69
C LEU A 45 -16.30 -4.13 -2.28
N PRO A 46 -15.35 -4.64 -3.09
CA PRO A 46 -14.60 -5.85 -2.78
C PRO A 46 -13.72 -5.66 -1.53
N LYS A 47 -13.84 -6.57 -0.56
CA LYS A 47 -13.17 -6.52 0.75
C LYS A 47 -13.36 -7.79 1.54
N GLY A 48 -12.39 -8.12 2.37
CA GLY A 48 -12.57 -9.23 3.31
C GLY A 48 -11.69 -9.17 4.54
N LYS A 49 -11.69 -10.22 5.32
CA LYS A 49 -11.02 -10.29 6.62
C LYS A 49 -9.52 -10.46 6.49
N LEU A 50 -8.79 -9.80 7.41
CA LEU A 50 -7.36 -9.99 7.55
C LEU A 50 -7.04 -11.42 8.00
N GLU A 51 -6.09 -12.07 7.36
CA GLU A 51 -5.59 -13.38 7.75
C GLU A 51 -4.48 -13.30 8.81
N PRO A 52 -4.24 -14.38 9.58
CA PRO A 52 -3.15 -14.42 10.57
C PRO A 52 -1.78 -14.14 9.94
N GLY A 53 -1.09 -13.11 10.45
CA GLY A 53 0.24 -12.72 9.96
C GLY A 53 0.24 -11.88 8.68
N GLU A 54 -0.93 -11.59 8.12
CA GLU A 54 -1.11 -10.70 6.97
C GLU A 54 -1.12 -9.23 7.40
N LEU A 55 -0.77 -8.33 6.48
CA LEU A 55 -0.90 -6.88 6.66
C LEU A 55 -2.03 -6.34 5.79
N LEU A 56 -2.67 -5.26 6.23
CA LEU A 56 -3.86 -4.71 5.57
C LEU A 56 -3.67 -4.44 4.05
N PRO A 57 -2.54 -3.90 3.55
CA PRO A 57 -2.35 -3.75 2.11
C PRO A 57 -2.32 -5.08 1.34
N ALA A 58 -1.74 -6.13 1.95
CA ALA A 58 -1.72 -7.46 1.36
C ALA A 58 -3.12 -8.09 1.34
N CYS A 59 -3.86 -7.96 2.44
CA CYS A 59 -5.26 -8.36 2.54
C CYS A 59 -6.12 -7.70 1.45
N ALA A 60 -6.00 -6.39 1.26
CA ALA A 60 -6.79 -5.67 0.25
C ALA A 60 -6.59 -6.25 -1.16
N VAL A 61 -5.34 -6.48 -1.58
CA VAL A 61 -5.08 -7.02 -2.93
C VAL A 61 -5.45 -8.49 -3.06
N ARG A 62 -5.36 -9.29 -1.99
CA ARG A 62 -5.80 -10.68 -1.97
C ARG A 62 -7.32 -10.76 -2.12
N GLU A 63 -8.05 -10.06 -1.28
CA GLU A 63 -9.52 -10.06 -1.28
C GLU A 63 -10.10 -9.54 -2.60
N ILE A 64 -9.52 -8.46 -3.18
CA ILE A 64 -9.91 -7.99 -4.51
C ILE A 64 -9.70 -9.10 -5.55
N ALA A 65 -8.57 -9.81 -5.49
CA ALA A 65 -8.30 -10.89 -6.44
C ALA A 65 -9.23 -12.09 -6.24
N GLU A 66 -9.53 -12.49 -4.99
CA GLU A 66 -10.47 -13.55 -4.64
C GLU A 66 -11.89 -13.25 -5.13
N GLU A 67 -12.41 -12.08 -4.78
CA GLU A 67 -13.80 -11.72 -5.06
C GLU A 67 -14.04 -11.35 -6.54
N THR A 68 -13.01 -10.86 -7.25
CA THR A 68 -13.21 -10.30 -8.60
C THR A 68 -12.37 -10.92 -9.70
N GLY A 69 -11.33 -11.68 -9.36
CA GLY A 69 -10.33 -12.16 -10.32
C GLY A 69 -9.39 -11.07 -10.85
N VAL A 70 -9.53 -9.82 -10.39
CA VAL A 70 -8.77 -8.68 -10.92
C VAL A 70 -7.52 -8.43 -10.09
N GLN A 71 -6.39 -8.24 -10.77
CA GLN A 71 -5.12 -7.90 -10.13
C GLN A 71 -4.91 -6.37 -10.13
N VAL A 72 -4.62 -5.83 -8.95
CA VAL A 72 -4.51 -4.38 -8.75
C VAL A 72 -3.19 -3.99 -8.08
N CYS A 73 -2.76 -2.73 -8.26
CA CYS A 73 -1.84 -2.04 -7.37
C CYS A 73 -2.62 -1.03 -6.54
N LEU A 74 -2.24 -0.90 -5.25
CA LEU A 74 -2.83 0.09 -4.37
C LEU A 74 -2.24 1.48 -4.66
N GLY A 75 -3.12 2.46 -4.71
CA GLY A 75 -2.84 3.88 -4.61
C GLY A 75 -3.02 4.37 -3.17
N PRO A 76 -3.35 5.66 -2.96
CA PRO A 76 -3.59 6.22 -1.63
C PRO A 76 -4.73 5.53 -0.86
N GLN A 77 -4.58 5.45 0.46
CA GLN A 77 -5.66 5.05 1.35
C GLN A 77 -6.79 6.08 1.28
N LEU A 78 -8.01 5.62 1.01
CA LEU A 78 -9.20 6.48 0.88
C LEU A 78 -9.91 6.70 2.20
N GLY A 79 -9.84 5.73 3.10
CA GLY A 79 -10.51 5.85 4.39
C GLY A 79 -10.72 4.53 5.12
N LEU A 80 -11.42 4.67 6.23
CA LEU A 80 -11.73 3.61 7.16
C LEU A 80 -13.22 3.61 7.44
N THR A 81 -13.88 2.46 7.33
CA THR A 81 -15.26 2.29 7.78
C THR A 81 -15.30 1.40 9.01
N THR A 82 -16.19 1.73 9.95
CA THR A 82 -16.37 0.94 11.17
C THR A 82 -17.85 0.68 11.38
N TYR A 83 -18.21 -0.57 11.55
CA TYR A 83 -19.60 -0.96 11.79
C TYR A 83 -19.68 -2.26 12.63
N PRO A 84 -20.78 -2.47 13.40
CA PRO A 84 -20.96 -3.67 14.18
C PRO A 84 -21.35 -4.86 13.27
N VAL A 85 -20.73 -6.03 13.53
CA VAL A 85 -21.11 -7.32 12.94
C VAL A 85 -21.16 -8.34 14.07
N GLU A 86 -22.31 -9.00 14.28
CA GLU A 86 -22.49 -10.05 15.29
C GLU A 86 -21.96 -9.68 16.68
N GLY A 87 -22.12 -8.41 17.08
CA GLY A 87 -21.68 -7.90 18.39
C GLY A 87 -20.19 -7.55 18.50
N VAL A 88 -19.46 -7.65 17.38
CA VAL A 88 -18.04 -7.27 17.28
C VAL A 88 -17.90 -6.08 16.35
N GLU A 89 -16.98 -5.16 16.65
CA GLU A 89 -16.65 -4.04 15.77
C GLU A 89 -15.83 -4.54 14.58
N LYS A 90 -16.35 -4.41 13.35
CA LYS A 90 -15.58 -4.64 12.12
C LYS A 90 -15.06 -3.31 11.60
N GLN A 91 -13.76 -3.27 11.36
CA GLN A 91 -13.04 -2.13 10.82
C GLN A 91 -12.47 -2.49 9.45
N VAL A 92 -12.85 -1.76 8.41
CA VAL A 92 -12.41 -2.01 7.04
C VAL A 92 -11.64 -0.82 6.52
N THR A 93 -10.40 -1.04 6.10
CA THR A 93 -9.57 -0.03 5.45
C THR A 93 -9.65 -0.18 3.94
N TYR A 94 -9.86 0.94 3.25
CA TYR A 94 -10.00 0.97 1.79
C TYR A 94 -8.92 1.81 1.13
N TRP A 95 -8.43 1.31 0.00
CA TRP A 95 -7.49 2.01 -0.88
C TRP A 95 -8.12 2.31 -2.23
N LEU A 96 -7.64 3.37 -2.87
CA LEU A 96 -7.78 3.50 -4.30
C LEU A 96 -6.97 2.38 -4.96
N ALA A 97 -7.57 1.58 -5.83
CA ALA A 97 -6.93 0.41 -6.41
C ALA A 97 -7.05 0.41 -7.93
N GLN A 98 -5.91 0.38 -8.61
CA GLN A 98 -5.88 0.43 -10.07
C GLN A 98 -5.52 -0.93 -10.67
N VAL A 99 -6.25 -1.34 -11.70
CA VAL A 99 -5.90 -2.53 -12.48
C VAL A 99 -4.57 -2.28 -13.17
N ARG A 100 -3.56 -3.07 -12.80
CA ARG A 100 -2.22 -2.99 -13.37
C ARG A 100 -1.62 -4.38 -13.57
N HIS A 101 -0.74 -4.51 -14.56
CA HIS A 101 0.07 -5.70 -14.79
C HIS A 101 1.54 -5.34 -14.61
N SER A 102 2.20 -5.89 -13.61
CA SER A 102 3.61 -5.67 -13.33
C SER A 102 4.29 -6.96 -12.87
N ALA A 103 5.63 -7.00 -12.90
CA ALA A 103 6.40 -8.13 -12.37
C ALA A 103 6.10 -8.37 -10.87
N ALA A 104 5.87 -7.31 -10.11
CA ALA A 104 5.49 -7.40 -8.70
C ALA A 104 4.14 -8.10 -8.49
N ILE A 105 3.17 -7.88 -9.38
CA ILE A 105 1.86 -8.55 -9.36
C ILE A 105 2.01 -10.01 -9.75
N LEU A 106 2.75 -10.31 -10.80
CA LEU A 106 2.99 -11.69 -11.27
C LEU A 106 3.72 -12.54 -10.23
N ALA A 107 4.44 -11.91 -9.31
CA ALA A 107 5.13 -12.59 -8.20
C ALA A 107 4.23 -12.92 -7.00
N ARG A 108 2.96 -12.49 -7.01
CA ARG A 108 2.01 -12.82 -5.93
C ARG A 108 1.65 -14.30 -5.98
N PRO A 109 1.40 -14.92 -4.82
CA PRO A 109 0.82 -16.26 -4.79
C PRO A 109 -0.51 -16.29 -5.58
N TYR A 110 -0.80 -17.46 -6.15
CA TYR A 110 -2.13 -17.70 -6.70
C TYR A 110 -3.17 -17.62 -5.58
N VAL A 111 -4.28 -16.98 -5.89
CA VAL A 111 -5.41 -16.81 -4.98
C VAL A 111 -6.60 -17.54 -5.60
N GLU A 112 -7.24 -18.41 -4.83
CA GLU A 112 -8.41 -19.13 -5.27
C GLU A 112 -9.62 -18.18 -5.36
N PRO A 113 -10.38 -18.17 -6.47
CA PRO A 113 -11.55 -17.31 -6.58
C PRO A 113 -12.59 -17.61 -5.51
N ALA A 114 -13.26 -16.56 -5.01
CA ALA A 114 -14.40 -16.70 -4.12
C ALA A 114 -15.47 -17.61 -4.71
N SER A 115 -16.14 -18.37 -3.85
CA SER A 115 -17.20 -19.27 -4.32
C SER A 115 -18.39 -18.48 -4.90
N PRO A 116 -19.17 -19.06 -5.86
CA PRO A 116 -20.39 -18.41 -6.36
C PRO A 116 -21.46 -18.16 -5.28
N HIS A 117 -21.35 -18.84 -4.12
CA HIS A 117 -22.22 -18.59 -2.96
C HIS A 117 -21.81 -17.35 -2.17
N GLU A 118 -20.56 -16.89 -2.32
CA GLU A 118 -20.03 -15.69 -1.70
C GLU A 118 -20.13 -14.49 -2.64
N ILE A 119 -19.62 -14.62 -3.86
CA ILE A 119 -19.71 -13.60 -4.93
C ILE A 119 -20.23 -14.29 -6.19
N ASN A 120 -21.39 -13.87 -6.68
CA ASN A 120 -21.99 -14.46 -7.88
C ASN A 120 -22.03 -13.50 -9.09
N GLU A 121 -21.78 -12.21 -8.85
CA GLU A 121 -21.74 -11.21 -9.93
C GLU A 121 -20.74 -10.10 -9.61
N ILE A 122 -20.06 -9.62 -10.66
CA ILE A 122 -19.19 -8.44 -10.62
C ILE A 122 -19.62 -7.49 -11.73
N ARG A 123 -19.58 -6.17 -11.45
CA ARG A 123 -19.93 -5.14 -12.46
C ARG A 123 -18.94 -3.99 -12.41
N TRP A 124 -18.64 -3.47 -13.58
CA TRP A 124 -18.04 -2.17 -13.75
C TRP A 124 -19.14 -1.13 -13.94
N VAL A 125 -19.19 -0.15 -13.07
CA VAL A 125 -20.24 0.87 -13.00
C VAL A 125 -19.62 2.26 -12.87
N ASN A 126 -20.23 3.27 -13.46
CA ASN A 126 -19.84 4.65 -13.18
C ASN A 126 -20.37 5.10 -11.81
N GLN A 127 -19.97 6.29 -11.35
CA GLN A 127 -20.38 6.80 -10.04
C GLN A 127 -21.88 6.87 -9.86
N ALA A 128 -22.64 7.37 -10.86
CA ALA A 128 -24.09 7.48 -10.76
C ALA A 128 -24.77 6.09 -10.60
N GLN A 129 -24.32 5.12 -11.38
CA GLN A 129 -24.78 3.73 -11.26
C GLN A 129 -24.36 3.10 -9.92
N ALA A 130 -23.17 3.43 -9.40
CA ALA A 130 -22.73 2.96 -8.08
C ALA A 130 -23.61 3.53 -6.96
N GLN A 131 -24.05 4.80 -7.07
CA GLN A 131 -24.98 5.42 -6.10
C GLN A 131 -26.35 4.71 -6.05
N GLU A 132 -26.81 4.20 -7.18
CA GLU A 132 -28.07 3.46 -7.25
C GLU A 132 -27.92 1.99 -6.81
N LEU A 133 -26.80 1.37 -7.15
CA LEU A 133 -26.60 -0.07 -7.00
C LEU A 133 -26.06 -0.46 -5.61
N LEU A 134 -25.08 0.28 -5.09
CA LEU A 134 -24.45 -0.05 -3.81
C LEU A 134 -25.44 0.02 -2.65
N THR A 135 -25.53 -1.03 -1.88
CA THR A 135 -26.52 -1.16 -0.81
C THR A 135 -26.19 -0.26 0.38
N GLN A 136 -24.91 -0.15 0.73
CA GLN A 136 -24.50 0.61 1.93
C GLN A 136 -24.08 2.04 1.58
N GLU A 137 -24.50 2.99 2.41
CA GLU A 137 -24.18 4.41 2.24
C GLU A 137 -22.66 4.67 2.32
N TYR A 138 -21.97 3.98 3.20
CA TYR A 138 -20.51 4.14 3.32
C TYR A 138 -19.75 3.71 2.06
N ASP A 139 -20.23 2.68 1.33
CA ASP A 139 -19.64 2.25 0.04
C ASP A 139 -19.90 3.32 -1.03
N ARG A 140 -21.10 3.90 -1.07
CA ARG A 140 -21.44 5.01 -1.97
C ARG A 140 -20.55 6.23 -1.72
N ASN A 141 -20.35 6.57 -0.44
CA ASN A 141 -19.49 7.70 -0.06
C ASN A 141 -18.02 7.46 -0.43
N LEU A 142 -17.53 6.23 -0.31
CA LEU A 142 -16.17 5.86 -0.73
C LEU A 142 -15.99 6.00 -2.25
N VAL A 143 -16.97 5.60 -3.05
CA VAL A 143 -16.92 5.78 -4.52
C VAL A 143 -16.93 7.26 -4.88
N ALA A 144 -17.79 8.07 -4.25
CA ALA A 144 -17.82 9.51 -4.48
C ALA A 144 -16.48 10.18 -4.10
N HIS A 145 -15.89 9.78 -2.98
CA HIS A 145 -14.58 10.28 -2.56
C HIS A 145 -13.47 9.84 -3.53
N ALA A 146 -13.49 8.57 -3.97
CA ALA A 146 -12.53 8.07 -4.96
C ALA A 146 -12.60 8.87 -6.26
N GLU A 147 -13.80 9.17 -6.77
CA GLU A 147 -13.97 9.98 -7.97
C GLU A 147 -13.43 11.40 -7.79
N GLN A 148 -13.68 12.03 -6.64
CA GLN A 148 -13.09 13.32 -6.32
C GLN A 148 -11.56 13.26 -6.32
N CYS A 149 -10.95 12.24 -5.71
CA CYS A 149 -9.51 12.03 -5.70
C CYS A 149 -8.96 11.82 -7.13
N LEU A 150 -9.65 11.01 -7.94
CA LEU A 150 -9.27 10.76 -9.33
C LEU A 150 -9.33 12.05 -10.17
N SER A 151 -10.33 12.90 -9.96
CA SER A 151 -10.45 14.21 -10.63
C SER A 151 -9.31 15.18 -10.25
N GLN A 152 -8.66 14.95 -9.09
CA GLN A 152 -7.48 15.68 -8.61
C GLN A 152 -6.15 15.04 -9.06
N GLY A 153 -6.18 14.02 -9.92
CA GLY A 153 -5.00 13.34 -10.46
C GLY A 153 -4.43 12.23 -9.58
N TRP A 154 -5.15 11.79 -8.51
CA TRP A 154 -4.66 10.72 -7.63
C TRP A 154 -4.47 9.38 -8.36
N GLY A 155 -5.17 9.18 -9.47
CA GLY A 155 -5.01 7.99 -10.32
C GLY A 155 -3.61 7.83 -10.93
N ASP A 156 -2.89 8.93 -11.11
CA ASP A 156 -1.52 8.96 -11.64
C ASP A 156 -0.46 8.90 -10.54
N SER A 157 -0.89 8.76 -9.28
CA SER A 157 0.04 8.74 -8.16
C SER A 157 0.94 7.51 -8.18
N THR A 158 2.19 7.73 -7.76
CA THR A 158 3.20 6.69 -7.65
C THR A 158 3.71 6.61 -6.21
N PRO A 159 3.71 5.42 -5.59
CA PRO A 159 4.20 5.26 -4.23
C PRO A 159 5.73 5.28 -4.14
N VAL A 160 6.23 5.97 -3.12
CA VAL A 160 7.62 5.87 -2.62
C VAL A 160 7.55 5.36 -1.19
N VAL A 161 8.19 4.20 -0.93
CA VAL A 161 8.09 3.49 0.35
C VAL A 161 9.40 3.58 1.11
N LEU A 162 9.36 4.19 2.31
CA LEU A 162 10.49 4.24 3.23
C LEU A 162 10.33 3.09 4.24
N VAL A 163 11.28 2.16 4.26
CA VAL A 163 11.23 0.93 5.07
C VAL A 163 12.29 0.96 6.14
N ARG A 164 11.91 0.78 7.41
CA ARG A 164 12.88 0.48 8.45
C ARG A 164 13.14 -1.02 8.49
N HIS A 165 14.43 -1.43 8.52
CA HIS A 165 14.81 -2.83 8.60
C HIS A 165 14.08 -3.58 9.73
N GLY A 166 13.82 -4.87 9.54
CA GLY A 166 13.21 -5.76 10.53
C GLY A 166 14.04 -5.92 11.81
N LYS A 167 13.46 -6.51 12.85
CA LYS A 167 14.09 -6.69 14.16
C LYS A 167 15.39 -7.46 14.06
N ALA A 168 16.51 -6.78 14.29
CA ALA A 168 17.86 -7.37 14.28
C ALA A 168 18.27 -7.93 15.65
N LYS A 169 19.37 -8.70 15.70
CA LYS A 169 19.99 -9.11 16.95
C LYS A 169 20.34 -7.91 17.83
N ASN A 170 20.42 -8.10 19.15
CA ASN A 170 20.73 -7.02 20.07
C ASN A 170 22.14 -6.49 19.83
N ARG A 171 22.30 -5.17 19.64
CA ARG A 171 23.57 -4.49 19.37
C ARG A 171 24.59 -4.72 20.49
N LEU A 172 24.16 -4.62 21.75
CA LEU A 172 25.05 -4.80 22.91
C LEU A 172 25.60 -6.22 23.04
N LYS A 173 24.90 -7.23 22.49
CA LYS A 173 25.33 -8.64 22.50
C LYS A 173 26.03 -9.07 21.22
N TRP A 174 26.11 -8.20 20.22
CA TRP A 174 26.76 -8.46 18.94
C TRP A 174 28.21 -7.99 19.03
N LYS A 175 29.16 -8.88 18.85
CA LYS A 175 30.60 -8.63 19.13
C LYS A 175 31.47 -8.44 17.89
N THR A 176 30.85 -8.47 16.71
CA THR A 176 31.55 -8.21 15.46
C THR A 176 31.03 -6.91 14.86
N ASP A 177 31.48 -6.56 13.67
CA ASP A 177 31.06 -5.36 12.95
C ASP A 177 29.51 -5.23 12.89
N ASP A 178 28.97 -4.07 13.24
CA ASP A 178 27.51 -3.83 13.30
C ASP A 178 26.85 -3.93 11.93
N SER A 179 27.59 -3.68 10.85
CA SER A 179 27.11 -3.85 9.47
C SER A 179 26.71 -5.31 9.18
N LEU A 180 27.37 -6.27 9.82
CA LEU A 180 27.12 -7.71 9.67
C LEU A 180 26.02 -8.26 10.59
N ARG A 181 25.42 -7.44 11.45
CA ARG A 181 24.41 -7.83 12.44
C ARG A 181 23.10 -8.25 11.76
N PRO A 182 22.69 -9.56 11.88
CA PRO A 182 21.56 -10.10 11.14
C PRO A 182 20.22 -9.89 11.86
N LEU A 183 19.13 -10.16 11.14
CA LEU A 183 17.77 -10.22 11.70
C LEU A 183 17.64 -11.36 12.73
N LYS A 184 16.75 -11.13 13.72
CA LYS A 184 16.16 -12.18 14.58
C LYS A 184 15.04 -12.93 13.85
N LYS A 185 14.51 -13.99 14.47
CA LYS A 185 13.35 -14.74 13.96
C LYS A 185 12.16 -13.79 13.69
N ARG A 186 11.80 -12.94 14.67
CA ARG A 186 10.76 -11.90 14.49
C ARG A 186 11.04 -11.01 13.27
N GLY A 187 12.28 -10.52 13.10
CA GLY A 187 12.63 -9.69 11.94
C GLY A 187 12.53 -10.41 10.60
N LYS A 188 12.73 -11.73 10.56
CA LYS A 188 12.52 -12.54 9.35
C LYS A 188 11.03 -12.68 9.02
N HIS A 189 10.14 -12.79 10.03
CA HIS A 189 8.70 -12.77 9.82
C HIS A 189 8.25 -11.40 9.31
N GLN A 190 8.75 -10.30 9.91
CA GLN A 190 8.49 -8.94 9.42
C GLN A 190 8.94 -8.75 7.96
N ALA A 191 10.09 -9.29 7.59
CA ALA A 191 10.58 -9.26 6.20
C ALA A 191 9.68 -10.04 5.22
N ALA A 192 9.10 -11.15 5.65
CA ALA A 192 8.14 -11.90 4.84
C ALA A 192 6.83 -11.12 4.63
N ALA A 193 6.27 -10.55 5.70
CA ALA A 193 5.07 -9.73 5.61
C ALA A 193 5.28 -8.45 4.77
N LEU A 194 6.45 -7.81 4.90
CA LEU A 194 6.84 -6.66 4.09
C LEU A 194 6.84 -6.99 2.59
N ALA A 195 7.25 -8.19 2.20
CA ALA A 195 7.28 -8.58 0.79
C ALA A 195 5.89 -8.47 0.14
N SER A 196 4.84 -8.89 0.83
CA SER A 196 3.46 -8.77 0.36
C SER A 196 3.00 -7.31 0.30
N THR A 197 3.39 -6.48 1.28
CA THR A 197 3.12 -5.03 1.27
C THR A 197 3.78 -4.35 0.07
N LEU A 198 5.07 -4.58 -0.18
CA LEU A 198 5.76 -4.01 -1.33
C LEU A 198 5.12 -4.44 -2.66
N SER A 199 4.67 -5.70 -2.73
CA SER A 199 3.93 -6.21 -3.88
C SER A 199 2.57 -5.52 -4.04
N ALA A 200 1.84 -5.24 -2.94
CA ALA A 200 0.55 -4.56 -2.99
C ALA A 200 0.66 -3.16 -3.63
N PHE A 201 1.75 -2.44 -3.37
CA PHE A 201 2.04 -1.13 -3.98
C PHE A 201 2.83 -1.22 -5.31
N GLY A 202 3.05 -2.43 -5.83
CA GLY A 202 3.67 -2.64 -7.15
C GLY A 202 5.12 -2.18 -7.27
N ILE A 203 5.89 -2.23 -6.18
CA ILE A 203 7.28 -1.73 -6.15
C ILE A 203 8.13 -2.39 -7.23
N SER A 204 8.71 -1.58 -8.11
CA SER A 204 9.54 -2.02 -9.24
C SER A 204 11.01 -1.61 -9.12
N ARG A 205 11.32 -0.67 -8.23
CA ARG A 205 12.67 -0.17 -7.96
C ARG A 205 12.96 -0.25 -6.47
N LEU A 206 14.13 -0.76 -6.09
CA LEU A 206 14.48 -0.96 -4.69
C LEU A 206 15.93 -0.54 -4.40
N PHE A 207 16.08 0.33 -3.41
CA PHE A 207 17.36 0.79 -2.87
C PHE A 207 17.45 0.36 -1.41
N CYS A 208 18.59 -0.19 -1.01
CA CYS A 208 18.75 -0.76 0.31
C CYS A 208 20.12 -0.43 0.89
N SER A 209 20.17 -0.10 2.17
CA SER A 209 21.42 -0.07 2.90
C SER A 209 22.20 -1.37 2.70
N PRO A 210 23.54 -1.32 2.46
CA PRO A 210 24.35 -2.52 2.29
C PRO A 210 24.49 -3.37 3.57
N TRP A 211 23.99 -2.88 4.71
CA TRP A 211 24.09 -3.58 5.97
C TRP A 211 23.17 -4.80 6.03
N LYS A 212 23.69 -5.90 6.60
CA LYS A 212 23.09 -7.24 6.59
C LYS A 212 21.62 -7.29 6.98
N ARG A 213 21.20 -6.54 7.99
CA ARG A 213 19.82 -6.50 8.47
C ARG A 213 18.85 -5.90 7.45
N CYS A 214 19.29 -4.89 6.68
CA CYS A 214 18.49 -4.29 5.62
C CYS A 214 18.40 -5.24 4.41
N GLU A 215 19.54 -5.80 3.96
CA GLU A 215 19.59 -6.83 2.92
C GLU A 215 18.62 -7.98 3.23
N GLN A 216 18.67 -8.51 4.46
CA GLN A 216 17.77 -9.58 4.88
C GLN A 216 16.31 -9.17 4.96
N THR A 217 16.00 -7.89 5.18
CA THR A 217 14.63 -7.37 5.22
C THR A 217 13.99 -7.37 3.84
N VAL A 218 14.72 -6.97 2.81
CA VAL A 218 14.16 -6.88 1.45
C VAL A 218 14.32 -8.19 0.65
N ARG A 219 15.14 -9.12 1.11
CA ARG A 219 15.43 -10.38 0.40
C ARG A 219 14.21 -11.20 0.01
N PRO A 220 13.16 -11.39 0.88
CA PRO A 220 11.96 -12.13 0.48
C PRO A 220 11.28 -11.51 -0.75
N TYR A 221 11.15 -10.19 -0.77
CA TYR A 221 10.57 -9.48 -1.90
C TYR A 221 11.41 -9.61 -3.18
N LEU A 222 12.72 -9.41 -3.09
CA LEU A 222 13.63 -9.57 -4.24
C LEU A 222 13.55 -10.97 -4.83
N LYS A 223 13.47 -12.00 -3.95
CA LYS A 223 13.35 -13.38 -4.39
C LYS A 223 12.02 -13.67 -5.11
N ALA A 224 10.93 -13.08 -4.63
CA ALA A 224 9.60 -13.27 -5.22
C ALA A 224 9.42 -12.49 -6.53
N SER A 225 9.82 -11.21 -6.55
CA SER A 225 9.58 -10.30 -7.68
C SER A 225 10.64 -10.39 -8.79
N GLY A 226 11.83 -10.87 -8.47
CA GLY A 226 12.96 -10.90 -9.42
C GLY A 226 13.56 -9.53 -9.74
N ILE A 227 13.09 -8.44 -9.11
CA ILE A 227 13.65 -7.11 -9.34
C ILE A 227 15.06 -6.98 -8.79
N ARG A 228 15.84 -6.06 -9.35
CA ARG A 228 17.18 -5.75 -8.86
C ARG A 228 17.11 -4.77 -7.69
N CYS A 229 18.10 -4.88 -6.79
CA CYS A 229 18.30 -3.96 -5.68
C CYS A 229 19.63 -3.24 -5.83
N GLU A 230 19.64 -1.94 -5.62
CA GLU A 230 20.85 -1.14 -5.49
C GLU A 230 21.19 -0.95 -4.01
N TYR A 231 22.49 -0.88 -3.70
CA TYR A 231 22.99 -0.82 -2.34
C TYR A 231 23.88 0.42 -2.10
N PRO A 232 23.31 1.64 -2.21
CA PRO A 232 24.06 2.88 -1.99
C PRO A 232 24.44 3.02 -0.52
N ASP A 233 25.69 3.37 -0.27
CA ASP A 233 26.23 3.50 1.07
C ASP A 233 25.57 4.61 1.88
N VAL A 234 25.05 5.65 1.23
CA VAL A 234 24.30 6.74 1.87
C VAL A 234 23.04 6.28 2.62
N LEU A 235 22.56 5.06 2.40
CA LEU A 235 21.49 4.44 3.17
C LEU A 235 22.01 3.65 4.39
N SER A 236 23.32 3.48 4.57
CA SER A 236 23.91 2.94 5.81
C SER A 236 23.97 4.01 6.92
N GLU A 237 24.10 3.59 8.19
CA GLU A 237 24.24 4.54 9.30
C GLU A 237 25.53 5.37 9.14
N ASP A 238 26.65 4.72 8.78
CA ASP A 238 27.95 5.37 8.62
C ASP A 238 28.02 6.26 7.37
N GLY A 239 27.52 5.78 6.23
CA GLY A 239 27.49 6.55 4.99
C GLY A 239 26.62 7.79 5.11
N PHE A 240 25.44 7.68 5.73
CA PHE A 240 24.58 8.84 5.99
C PHE A 240 25.23 9.80 6.99
N ALA A 241 25.83 9.31 8.07
CA ALA A 241 26.51 10.16 9.06
C ALA A 241 27.69 10.93 8.44
N SER A 242 28.39 10.33 7.47
CA SER A 242 29.50 10.99 6.76
C SER A 242 29.04 12.06 5.77
N ASN A 243 27.86 11.88 5.12
CA ASN A 243 27.30 12.81 4.16
C ASN A 243 25.76 12.80 4.17
N PRO A 244 25.11 13.44 5.15
CA PRO A 244 23.63 13.50 5.23
C PRO A 244 23.00 14.19 4.02
N TYR A 245 23.71 15.16 3.41
CA TYR A 245 23.22 15.86 2.23
C TYR A 245 23.02 14.91 1.04
N ALA A 246 23.97 14.01 0.81
CA ALA A 246 23.83 13.00 -0.26
C ALA A 246 22.63 12.05 -0.03
N GLY A 247 22.32 11.72 1.23
CA GLY A 247 21.12 10.95 1.57
C GLY A 247 19.82 11.69 1.25
N LEU A 248 19.77 13.00 1.54
CA LEU A 248 18.62 13.85 1.20
C LEU A 248 18.46 14.03 -0.30
N GLU A 249 19.56 14.26 -1.03
CA GLU A 249 19.54 14.33 -2.50
C GLU A 249 19.07 12.99 -3.13
N MET A 250 19.49 11.88 -2.56
CA MET A 250 18.99 10.57 -2.99
C MET A 250 17.48 10.46 -2.81
N LEU A 251 16.92 10.87 -1.66
CA LEU A 251 15.47 10.87 -1.47
C LEU A 251 14.76 11.74 -2.53
N ARG A 252 15.24 12.96 -2.76
CA ARG A 252 14.68 13.86 -3.78
C ARG A 252 14.73 13.23 -5.18
N ALA A 253 15.85 12.61 -5.53
CA ALA A 253 16.00 11.90 -6.79
C ALA A 253 15.00 10.75 -6.94
N GLN A 254 14.74 9.97 -5.85
CA GLN A 254 13.79 8.88 -5.89
C GLN A 254 12.33 9.38 -5.93
N LEU A 255 11.99 10.48 -5.28
CA LEU A 255 10.67 11.12 -5.42
C LEU A 255 10.42 11.57 -6.87
N LYS A 256 11.42 12.19 -7.50
CA LYS A 256 11.34 12.60 -8.91
C LYS A 256 11.33 11.37 -9.84
N GLY A 257 12.19 10.39 -9.60
CA GLY A 257 12.26 9.15 -10.38
C GLY A 257 10.98 8.33 -10.30
N ALA A 258 10.23 8.40 -9.19
CA ALA A 258 8.95 7.70 -9.06
C ALA A 258 7.94 8.14 -10.14
N LEU A 259 7.97 9.40 -10.55
CA LEU A 259 7.07 9.94 -11.60
C LEU A 259 7.34 9.37 -13.00
N THR A 260 8.56 8.93 -13.29
CA THR A 260 8.98 8.51 -14.64
C THR A 260 9.44 7.06 -14.73
N GLU A 261 9.97 6.52 -13.64
CA GLU A 261 10.60 5.19 -13.59
C GLU A 261 9.77 4.18 -12.77
N GLY A 262 8.76 4.68 -12.01
CA GLY A 262 7.77 3.87 -11.31
C GLY A 262 7.99 3.70 -9.80
N PRO A 263 7.13 2.88 -9.17
CA PRO A 263 7.07 2.69 -7.71
C PRO A 263 8.41 2.26 -7.12
N THR A 264 8.82 2.97 -6.05
CA THR A 264 10.18 2.85 -5.50
C THR A 264 10.13 2.57 -3.99
N ALA A 265 11.06 1.74 -3.48
CA ALA A 265 11.26 1.55 -2.05
C ALA A 265 12.71 1.81 -1.63
N LEU A 266 12.89 2.41 -0.43
CA LEU A 266 14.18 2.64 0.21
C LEU A 266 14.19 1.95 1.58
N CYS A 267 15.06 0.96 1.78
CA CYS A 267 15.21 0.26 3.06
C CYS A 267 16.46 0.73 3.80
N SER A 268 16.26 1.21 5.03
CA SER A 268 17.36 1.76 5.83
C SER A 268 17.12 1.63 7.34
N HIS A 269 17.73 2.50 8.13
CA HIS A 269 17.84 2.51 9.59
C HIS A 269 17.15 3.74 10.18
N ALA A 270 16.73 3.69 11.45
CA ALA A 270 16.09 4.83 12.10
C ALA A 270 16.93 6.13 12.03
N PRO A 271 18.26 6.12 12.30
CA PRO A 271 19.07 7.34 12.21
C PRO A 271 19.10 7.98 10.82
N VAL A 272 18.90 7.20 9.77
CA VAL A 272 18.82 7.65 8.37
C VAL A 272 17.40 8.09 8.02
N LEU A 273 16.41 7.24 8.35
CA LEU A 273 15.02 7.49 7.95
C LEU A 273 14.39 8.71 8.64
N ILE A 274 14.72 8.96 9.91
CA ILE A 274 14.17 10.11 10.65
C ILE A 274 14.43 11.44 9.93
N PRO A 275 15.68 11.82 9.56
CA PRO A 275 15.91 13.05 8.81
C PRO A 275 15.32 13.01 7.39
N LEU A 276 15.30 11.84 6.71
CA LEU A 276 14.68 11.72 5.39
C LEU A 276 13.17 11.97 5.46
N ILE A 277 12.48 11.39 6.44
CA ILE A 277 11.03 11.59 6.64
C ILE A 277 10.72 13.05 6.98
N ARG A 278 11.52 13.67 7.84
CA ARG A 278 11.37 15.11 8.15
C ARG A 278 11.52 16.01 6.92
N ALA A 279 12.36 15.62 5.97
CA ALA A 279 12.58 16.38 4.74
C ALA A 279 11.41 16.28 3.74
N LEU A 280 10.45 15.37 3.94
CA LEU A 280 9.23 15.30 3.13
C LEU A 280 8.28 16.49 3.37
N GLY A 281 8.48 17.27 4.44
CA GLY A 281 7.67 18.44 4.79
C GLY A 281 6.61 18.16 5.86
N ASN A 282 5.92 19.20 6.33
CA ASN A 282 5.03 19.11 7.49
C ASN A 282 3.56 18.85 7.16
N ASP A 283 3.15 18.92 5.90
CA ASP A 283 1.74 18.99 5.50
C ASP A 283 0.95 17.68 5.71
N PHE A 284 1.64 16.54 6.04
CA PHE A 284 1.04 15.21 6.19
C PHE A 284 1.34 14.55 7.55
N LEU A 285 1.78 15.27 8.61
CA LEU A 285 2.88 14.73 9.41
C LEU A 285 2.67 14.63 10.91
N GLU A 286 1.49 14.70 11.46
CA GLU A 286 1.35 14.30 12.87
C GLU A 286 1.71 12.81 13.07
N GLU A 287 1.34 11.95 12.14
CA GLU A 287 1.66 10.52 12.18
C GLU A 287 3.10 10.18 11.74
N THR A 288 3.74 11.04 10.94
CA THR A 288 5.10 10.80 10.42
C THR A 288 6.20 11.29 11.36
N LEU A 289 5.88 12.11 12.36
CA LEU A 289 6.84 12.57 13.38
C LEU A 289 7.31 11.45 14.32
N VAL A 290 6.56 10.36 14.43
CA VAL A 290 6.95 9.20 15.23
C VAL A 290 7.90 8.32 14.41
N PRO A 291 9.10 7.97 14.93
CA PRO A 291 10.01 7.07 14.23
C PRO A 291 9.34 5.74 13.85
N LEU A 292 9.60 5.26 12.64
CA LEU A 292 9.12 3.94 12.23
C LEU A 292 9.61 2.87 13.18
N GLU A 293 8.75 1.93 13.55
CA GLU A 293 9.12 0.72 14.24
C GLU A 293 9.94 -0.23 13.33
N THR A 294 10.62 -1.23 13.91
CA THR A 294 11.39 -2.19 13.10
C THR A 294 10.47 -3.02 12.21
N GLY A 295 10.71 -3.00 10.90
CA GLY A 295 9.90 -3.66 9.88
C GLY A 295 8.71 -2.84 9.41
N GLU A 296 8.49 -1.66 9.97
CA GLU A 296 7.44 -0.74 9.54
C GLU A 296 7.86 0.05 8.31
N SER A 297 6.87 0.49 7.56
CA SER A 297 7.02 1.28 6.34
C SER A 297 6.18 2.55 6.39
N LEU A 298 6.70 3.64 5.83
CA LEU A 298 5.95 4.83 5.45
C LEU A 298 5.80 4.81 3.94
N ILE A 299 4.58 4.83 3.46
CA ILE A 299 4.24 4.93 2.05
C ILE A 299 3.81 6.37 1.79
N VAL A 300 4.50 7.06 0.88
CA VAL A 300 4.10 8.37 0.40
C VAL A 300 3.71 8.28 -1.06
N HIS A 301 2.63 8.94 -1.43
CA HIS A 301 2.13 8.98 -2.79
C HIS A 301 2.45 10.31 -3.44
N VAL A 302 3.09 10.26 -4.60
CA VAL A 302 3.51 11.46 -5.35
C VAL A 302 2.82 11.54 -6.69
N ILE A 303 2.45 12.75 -7.09
CA ILE A 303 2.02 13.11 -8.43
C ILE A 303 2.96 14.18 -9.00
N SER A 304 2.90 14.40 -10.30
CA SER A 304 3.54 15.55 -10.92
C SER A 304 2.71 16.80 -10.65
N ASP A 305 3.34 17.89 -10.20
CA ASP A 305 2.70 19.21 -10.23
C ASP A 305 2.73 19.83 -11.64
N ALA A 306 2.27 21.06 -11.78
CA ALA A 306 2.21 21.78 -13.05
C ALA A 306 3.60 22.04 -13.66
N GLU A 307 4.64 22.13 -12.81
CA GLU A 307 6.03 22.33 -13.21
C GLU A 307 6.80 21.02 -13.45
N GLY A 308 6.14 19.86 -13.31
CA GLY A 308 6.75 18.54 -13.44
C GLY A 308 7.55 18.09 -12.23
N SER A 309 7.38 18.76 -11.09
CA SER A 309 8.03 18.42 -9.82
C SER A 309 7.18 17.44 -8.98
N PRO A 310 7.79 16.62 -8.12
CA PRO A 310 7.04 15.70 -7.26
C PRO A 310 6.27 16.45 -6.19
N LYS A 311 4.96 16.30 -6.18
CA LYS A 311 4.04 16.77 -5.15
C LYS A 311 3.50 15.57 -4.37
N LEU A 312 3.67 15.61 -3.05
CA LEU A 312 3.08 14.61 -2.16
C LEU A 312 1.58 14.90 -2.00
N ILE A 313 0.75 13.85 -2.11
CA ILE A 313 -0.71 13.96 -1.98
C ILE A 313 -1.28 13.14 -0.83
N ALA A 314 -0.59 12.10 -0.41
CA ALA A 314 -1.01 11.25 0.72
C ALA A 314 0.20 10.56 1.33
N ALA A 315 0.08 10.21 2.61
CA ALA A 315 1.03 9.37 3.33
C ALA A 315 0.26 8.39 4.24
N GLU A 316 0.79 7.17 4.36
CA GLU A 316 0.22 6.14 5.23
C GLU A 316 1.33 5.28 5.83
N ARG A 317 1.05 4.66 6.98
CA ARG A 317 1.97 3.72 7.63
C ARG A 317 1.46 2.29 7.46
N ALA A 318 2.34 1.39 7.04
CA ALA A 318 2.08 -0.03 7.10
C ALA A 318 2.94 -0.66 8.21
N GLY A 319 2.28 -1.18 9.24
CA GLY A 319 2.94 -1.86 10.35
C GLY A 319 3.63 -3.14 9.89
N ALA A 320 4.57 -3.60 10.70
CA ALA A 320 5.24 -4.90 10.49
C ALA A 320 4.49 -6.06 11.16
N GLU A 321 3.46 -5.77 11.87
CA GLU A 321 2.63 -6.73 12.63
C GLU A 321 1.18 -6.22 12.65
N PRO A 322 0.19 -7.13 12.72
CA PRO A 322 -1.20 -6.73 12.87
C PRO A 322 -1.38 -5.79 14.07
N PRO A 323 -2.30 -4.83 14.02
CA PRO A 323 -2.57 -3.93 15.12
C PRO A 323 -2.86 -4.69 16.43
N ALA A 324 -2.41 -4.14 17.57
CA ALA A 324 -2.65 -4.73 18.87
C ALA A 324 -4.17 -4.87 19.15
N GLY A 325 -4.60 -6.08 19.53
CA GLY A 325 -6.01 -6.39 19.75
C GLY A 325 -6.69 -7.16 18.60
N TYR A 326 -5.96 -7.48 17.53
CA TYR A 326 -6.44 -8.40 16.50
C TYR A 326 -6.59 -9.81 17.09
N VAL A 327 -7.80 -10.33 17.06
CA VAL A 327 -8.12 -11.73 17.38
C VAL A 327 -8.28 -12.44 16.03
N SER A 328 -7.36 -13.36 15.72
CA SER A 328 -7.62 -14.36 14.67
C SER A 328 -8.67 -15.31 15.22
N ASP A 329 -9.77 -15.48 14.53
CA ASP A 329 -10.76 -16.52 14.83
C ASP A 329 -10.13 -17.91 14.79
#